data_93498e76d349cf145996852a2b804949
#
_entry.id   93498e76d349cf145996852a2b804949
#
_cell.length_a   1.000
_cell.length_b   1.000
_cell.length_c   1.000
_cell.angle_alpha   90.00
_cell.angle_beta   90.00
_cell.angle_gamma   90.00
#
_symmetry.space_group_name_H-M   'P 1'
#
loop_
_entity.id
_entity.type
_entity.pdbx_description
1 polymer ?
#
loop_
_entity_poly.entity_id
_entity_poly.type
_entity_poly.pdbx_seq_one_letter_code
_entity_poly.pdbx_strand_id
1 'polypeptide(L)'
;MINYFTMKKILSNLYPVILLFTFFSCSAQSKTVLTADEFEKGLSGNATVQLLDVRTADEYNSGHIKNALLADWRDAVEFNRRISFIDKDKPVYVYCLAGGRSSAAAIKMKEMGYQQVFELQGGMNSWKSADKSIEGKTSQKQMSTLEFNNSINSAHFVLVDFGAEWCPPCKKMEPVLASLQKNNPNKISLVKVDGGKDEDILKSFNVTALPVFILFKDGKQVWRKDGIVTEQEIAGNLN
;
A
#
# COMPACT_ATOMS: atom_id res chain seq x y z
N MET A 1 86.92 8.47 42.39
CA MET A 1 86.02 9.62 42.22
C MET A 1 85.56 9.61 40.79
N ILE A 2 84.46 8.99 40.51
CA ILE A 2 83.89 8.90 39.16
C ILE A 2 82.52 9.57 39.20
N ASN A 3 82.37 10.56 38.31
CA ASN A 3 81.25 11.52 38.28
C ASN A 3 79.93 10.92 37.93
N TYR A 4 78.97 11.16 38.74
CA TYR A 4 77.56 10.73 38.74
C TYR A 4 76.67 11.69 37.88
N PHE A 5 77.12 12.12 36.72
CA PHE A 5 76.40 13.22 36.04
C PHE A 5 76.07 13.02 34.55
N THR A 6 76.00 11.79 34.03
CA THR A 6 75.72 11.58 32.60
C THR A 6 74.72 10.44 32.29
N MET A 7 73.70 10.22 33.14
CA MET A 7 72.68 9.21 32.85
C MET A 7 71.27 9.72 33.01
N LYS A 8 70.96 10.94 32.54
CA LYS A 8 69.61 11.49 32.67
C LYS A 8 69.17 12.25 31.43
N LYS A 9 69.36 11.71 30.22
CA LYS A 9 68.86 12.35 28.98
C LYS A 9 68.59 11.40 27.80
N ILE A 10 68.10 10.19 28.02
CA ILE A 10 67.62 9.30 26.95
C ILE A 10 66.35 8.57 27.40
N LEU A 11 65.34 9.27 27.81
CA LEU A 11 63.98 8.71 28.01
C LEU A 11 62.92 9.81 27.98
N SER A 12 62.81 10.47 26.85
CA SER A 12 61.63 11.29 26.59
C SER A 12 61.53 11.45 25.07
N ASN A 13 60.73 10.62 24.42
CA ASN A 13 59.99 10.87 23.20
C ASN A 13 59.51 9.57 22.58
N LEU A 14 58.77 8.76 23.35
CA LEU A 14 57.81 7.82 22.73
C LEU A 14 56.45 8.48 22.82
N TYR A 15 56.11 9.33 21.84
CA TYR A 15 54.71 9.68 21.56
C TYR A 15 54.04 8.44 20.92
N PRO A 16 52.99 7.90 21.51
CA PRO A 16 52.19 6.93 20.81
C PRO A 16 51.48 7.60 19.66
N VAL A 17 51.88 7.36 18.44
CA VAL A 17 51.11 7.71 17.25
C VAL A 17 49.81 6.88 17.33
N ILE A 18 48.76 7.47 17.91
CA ILE A 18 47.40 6.96 17.82
C ILE A 18 46.96 7.15 16.38
N LEU A 19 47.12 6.09 15.57
CA LEU A 19 46.55 6.00 14.23
C LEU A 19 45.03 5.97 14.40
N LEU A 20 44.37 7.16 14.31
CA LEU A 20 42.91 7.23 14.19
C LEU A 20 42.56 6.61 12.82
N PHE A 21 42.22 5.33 12.84
CA PHE A 21 41.48 4.71 11.74
C PHE A 21 40.08 5.31 11.74
N THR A 22 39.88 6.41 11.02
CA THR A 22 38.55 6.87 10.63
C THR A 22 38.01 5.84 9.67
N PHE A 23 37.17 4.94 10.19
CA PHE A 23 36.32 4.13 9.35
C PHE A 23 35.36 5.08 8.59
N PHE A 24 35.77 5.49 7.39
CA PHE A 24 34.81 6.02 6.42
C PHE A 24 33.87 4.88 6.07
N SER A 25 32.79 4.78 6.86
CA SER A 25 31.64 3.96 6.49
C SER A 25 31.02 4.64 5.26
N CYS A 26 31.49 4.23 4.09
CA CYS A 26 30.84 4.57 2.83
C CYS A 26 29.51 3.81 2.83
N SER A 27 28.47 4.43 3.41
CA SER A 27 27.11 3.97 3.20
C SER A 27 26.84 4.17 1.71
N ALA A 28 26.94 3.09 0.95
CA ALA A 28 26.49 3.05 -0.43
C ALA A 28 25.01 3.46 -0.41
N GLN A 29 24.73 4.69 -0.81
CA GLN A 29 23.37 5.21 -0.90
C GLN A 29 22.66 4.36 -1.94
N SER A 30 21.81 3.46 -1.51
CA SER A 30 21.07 2.57 -2.40
C SER A 30 20.27 3.42 -3.40
N LYS A 31 20.43 3.11 -4.69
CA LYS A 31 19.69 3.77 -5.76
C LYS A 31 18.19 3.61 -5.51
N THR A 32 17.48 4.72 -5.33
CA THR A 32 16.05 4.71 -5.02
C THR A 32 15.17 5.09 -6.21
N VAL A 33 15.75 5.65 -7.27
CA VAL A 33 15.08 5.92 -8.55
C VAL A 33 15.53 4.87 -9.55
N LEU A 34 14.61 4.04 -10.04
CA LEU A 34 14.86 2.84 -10.83
C LEU A 34 14.35 3.02 -12.26
N THR A 35 15.07 2.52 -13.25
CA THR A 35 14.56 2.37 -14.61
C THR A 35 13.40 1.37 -14.65
N ALA A 36 12.65 1.32 -15.75
CA ALA A 36 11.54 0.37 -15.90
C ALA A 36 11.98 -1.10 -15.72
N ASP A 37 13.15 -1.47 -16.23
CA ASP A 37 13.69 -2.84 -16.10
C ASP A 37 14.11 -3.15 -14.66
N GLU A 38 14.81 -2.21 -13.99
CA GLU A 38 15.20 -2.37 -12.59
C GLU A 38 13.97 -2.45 -11.68
N PHE A 39 12.95 -1.64 -11.96
CA PHE A 39 11.70 -1.60 -11.21
C PHE A 39 10.92 -2.93 -11.37
N GLU A 40 10.76 -3.43 -12.59
CA GLU A 40 10.14 -4.74 -12.87
C GLU A 40 10.88 -5.89 -12.19
N LYS A 41 12.22 -5.88 -12.28
CA LYS A 41 13.05 -6.89 -11.61
C LYS A 41 12.83 -6.86 -10.09
N GLY A 42 12.73 -5.67 -9.51
CA GLY A 42 12.46 -5.52 -8.08
C GLY A 42 11.07 -6.03 -7.67
N LEU A 43 10.05 -5.80 -8.50
CA LEU A 43 8.70 -6.33 -8.27
C LEU A 43 8.65 -7.86 -8.34
N SER A 44 9.42 -8.46 -9.26
CA SER A 44 9.41 -9.92 -9.48
C SER A 44 10.23 -10.70 -8.46
N GLY A 45 11.22 -10.07 -7.85
CA GLY A 45 12.22 -10.72 -6.99
C GLY A 45 11.79 -10.93 -5.53
N ASN A 46 10.66 -10.35 -5.10
CA ASN A 46 10.29 -10.39 -3.69
C ASN A 46 8.76 -10.40 -3.51
N ALA A 47 8.23 -11.50 -2.97
CA ALA A 47 6.80 -11.68 -2.72
C ALA A 47 6.21 -10.70 -1.69
N THR A 48 7.04 -9.95 -0.96
CA THR A 48 6.60 -8.99 0.07
C THR A 48 6.56 -7.55 -0.40
N VAL A 49 6.88 -7.28 -1.66
CA VAL A 49 6.87 -5.93 -2.25
C VAL A 49 5.46 -5.35 -2.27
N GLN A 50 5.36 -4.09 -1.93
CA GLN A 50 4.13 -3.30 -2.01
C GLN A 50 4.28 -2.31 -3.16
N LEU A 51 3.38 -2.39 -4.15
CA LEU A 51 3.38 -1.50 -5.30
C LEU A 51 2.27 -0.46 -5.17
N LEU A 52 2.62 0.82 -5.33
CA LEU A 52 1.73 1.94 -5.11
C LEU A 52 1.65 2.84 -6.34
N ASP A 53 0.45 2.97 -6.89
CA ASP A 53 0.09 3.97 -7.89
C ASP A 53 -0.41 5.23 -7.18
N VAL A 54 0.25 6.36 -7.40
CA VAL A 54 -0.16 7.63 -6.78
C VAL A 54 -0.84 8.57 -7.77
N ARG A 55 -1.43 7.98 -8.84
CA ARG A 55 -2.27 8.69 -9.82
C ARG A 55 -3.72 8.78 -9.35
N THR A 56 -4.56 9.41 -10.15
CA THR A 56 -6.01 9.43 -9.93
C THR A 56 -6.65 8.08 -10.23
N ALA A 57 -7.88 7.87 -9.75
CA ALA A 57 -8.65 6.66 -10.06
C ALA A 57 -8.87 6.48 -11.57
N ASP A 58 -9.17 7.55 -12.30
CA ASP A 58 -9.36 7.50 -13.75
C ASP A 58 -8.08 7.10 -14.51
N GLU A 59 -6.92 7.63 -14.06
CA GLU A 59 -5.62 7.24 -14.61
C GLU A 59 -5.31 5.77 -14.33
N TYR A 60 -5.62 5.29 -13.13
CA TYR A 60 -5.46 3.90 -12.72
C TYR A 60 -6.35 2.97 -13.56
N ASN A 61 -7.63 3.28 -13.68
CA ASN A 61 -8.61 2.50 -14.44
C ASN A 61 -8.28 2.44 -15.94
N SER A 62 -7.65 3.50 -16.50
CA SER A 62 -7.19 3.53 -17.88
C SER A 62 -6.01 2.58 -18.17
N GLY A 63 -5.38 2.06 -17.14
CA GLY A 63 -4.30 1.09 -17.18
C GLY A 63 -3.25 1.33 -16.10
N HIS A 64 -2.91 0.27 -15.36
CA HIS A 64 -1.97 0.28 -14.24
C HIS A 64 -1.02 -0.92 -14.27
N ILE A 65 0.03 -0.88 -13.48
CA ILE A 65 0.94 -2.02 -13.30
C ILE A 65 0.23 -3.06 -12.41
N LYS A 66 0.33 -4.32 -12.78
CA LYS A 66 -0.33 -5.45 -12.10
C LYS A 66 -0.10 -5.41 -10.59
N ASN A 67 -1.14 -5.68 -9.82
CA ASN A 67 -1.16 -5.67 -8.35
C ASN A 67 -0.86 -4.29 -7.70
N ALA A 68 -0.89 -3.19 -8.44
CA ALA A 68 -0.71 -1.87 -7.86
C ALA A 68 -1.89 -1.51 -6.95
N LEU A 69 -1.59 -1.04 -5.75
CA LEU A 69 -2.53 -0.39 -4.86
C LEU A 69 -2.64 1.09 -5.25
N LEU A 70 -3.81 1.69 -5.08
CA LEU A 70 -4.04 3.10 -5.43
C LEU A 70 -4.05 3.99 -4.19
N ALA A 71 -3.28 5.09 -4.22
CA ALA A 71 -3.35 6.17 -3.23
C ALA A 71 -3.11 7.50 -3.95
N ASP A 72 -4.17 8.17 -4.39
CA ASP A 72 -4.06 9.42 -5.16
C ASP A 72 -3.34 10.51 -4.37
N TRP A 73 -2.18 10.94 -4.88
CA TRP A 73 -1.39 12.02 -4.27
C TRP A 73 -2.10 13.37 -4.22
N ARG A 74 -3.08 13.61 -5.10
CA ARG A 74 -3.83 14.88 -5.17
C ARG A 74 -4.82 15.02 -4.02
N ASP A 75 -5.30 13.90 -3.48
CA ASP A 75 -6.13 13.87 -2.28
C ASP A 75 -5.25 13.56 -1.07
N ALA A 76 -4.78 14.61 -0.38
CA ALA A 76 -3.85 14.44 0.74
C ALA A 76 -4.47 13.66 1.93
N VAL A 77 -5.78 13.73 2.13
CA VAL A 77 -6.48 13.01 3.20
C VAL A 77 -6.53 11.53 2.87
N GLU A 78 -7.01 11.18 1.69
CA GLU A 78 -7.07 9.79 1.23
C GLU A 78 -5.69 9.18 1.02
N PHE A 79 -4.72 9.92 0.49
CA PHE A 79 -3.34 9.47 0.37
C PHE A 79 -2.79 9.03 1.75
N ASN A 80 -2.81 9.92 2.74
CA ASN A 80 -2.32 9.62 4.07
C ASN A 80 -3.07 8.45 4.72
N ARG A 81 -4.39 8.41 4.59
CA ARG A 81 -5.22 7.32 5.09
C ARG A 81 -4.83 5.99 4.44
N ARG A 82 -4.70 5.93 3.12
CA ARG A 82 -4.39 4.68 2.40
C ARG A 82 -2.98 4.18 2.67
N ILE A 83 -1.98 5.05 2.66
CA ILE A 83 -0.61 4.63 2.94
C ILE A 83 -0.42 4.17 4.39
N SER A 84 -1.22 4.62 5.37
CA SER A 84 -1.13 4.13 6.75
C SER A 84 -1.36 2.61 6.87
N PHE A 85 -1.92 1.96 5.85
CA PHE A 85 -2.09 0.50 5.75
C PHE A 85 -0.95 -0.21 5.00
N ILE A 86 0.00 0.55 4.47
CA ILE A 86 1.22 0.03 3.86
C ILE A 86 2.25 -0.24 4.96
N ASP A 87 2.88 -1.41 4.90
CA ASP A 87 3.89 -1.82 5.88
C ASP A 87 5.18 -1.01 5.69
N LYS A 88 5.62 -0.30 6.74
CA LYS A 88 6.76 0.61 6.67
C LYS A 88 8.11 -0.10 6.59
N ASP A 89 8.18 -1.34 7.07
CA ASP A 89 9.40 -2.13 7.13
C ASP A 89 9.66 -2.92 5.84
N LYS A 90 8.67 -2.96 4.94
CA LYS A 90 8.77 -3.65 3.65
C LYS A 90 9.08 -2.69 2.51
N PRO A 91 9.73 -3.18 1.44
CA PRO A 91 9.96 -2.37 0.25
C PRO A 91 8.65 -1.87 -0.36
N VAL A 92 8.59 -0.57 -0.62
CA VAL A 92 7.48 0.08 -1.33
C VAL A 92 7.99 0.60 -2.66
N TYR A 93 7.35 0.19 -3.73
CA TYR A 93 7.60 0.66 -5.09
C TYR A 93 6.50 1.64 -5.45
N VAL A 94 6.86 2.86 -5.84
CA VAL A 94 5.89 3.93 -6.11
C VAL A 94 6.06 4.48 -7.51
N TYR A 95 4.94 4.74 -8.19
CA TYR A 95 4.93 5.38 -9.49
C TYR A 95 3.76 6.33 -9.68
N CYS A 96 3.92 7.28 -10.61
CA CYS A 96 2.83 8.10 -11.13
C CYS A 96 2.87 8.12 -12.66
N LEU A 97 2.34 9.16 -13.31
CA LEU A 97 2.34 9.26 -14.78
C LEU A 97 3.75 9.52 -15.35
N ALA A 98 4.49 10.50 -14.77
CA ALA A 98 5.74 11.03 -15.33
C ALA A 98 6.87 11.26 -14.28
N GLY A 99 6.70 10.82 -13.03
CA GLY A 99 7.70 10.91 -11.96
C GLY A 99 7.43 12.00 -10.91
N GLY A 100 6.85 13.14 -11.25
CA GLY A 100 6.73 14.27 -10.31
C GLY A 100 5.91 13.97 -9.03
N ARG A 101 4.72 13.37 -9.17
CA ARG A 101 3.88 12.99 -8.01
C ARG A 101 4.51 11.87 -7.19
N SER A 102 5.11 10.87 -7.84
CA SER A 102 5.77 9.75 -7.15
C SER A 102 7.01 10.20 -6.39
N SER A 103 7.78 11.16 -6.93
CA SER A 103 8.92 11.73 -6.22
C SER A 103 8.50 12.44 -4.93
N ALA A 104 7.47 13.30 -5.01
CA ALA A 104 6.93 13.96 -3.84
C ALA A 104 6.34 12.97 -2.83
N ALA A 105 5.62 11.94 -3.31
CA ALA A 105 5.09 10.88 -2.46
C ALA A 105 6.21 10.08 -1.77
N ALA A 106 7.27 9.72 -2.49
CA ALA A 106 8.41 9.00 -1.94
C ALA A 106 9.13 9.78 -0.83
N ILE A 107 9.31 11.10 -1.01
CA ILE A 107 9.86 11.99 0.01
C ILE A 107 8.97 11.97 1.25
N LYS A 108 7.67 12.20 1.07
CA LYS A 108 6.69 12.19 2.16
C LYS A 108 6.66 10.86 2.91
N MET A 109 6.69 9.74 2.19
CA MET A 109 6.70 8.41 2.82
C MET A 109 7.98 8.19 3.64
N LYS A 110 9.15 8.62 3.15
CA LYS A 110 10.40 8.55 3.92
C LYS A 110 10.33 9.38 5.21
N GLU A 111 9.78 10.60 5.14
CA GLU A 111 9.53 11.43 6.32
C GLU A 111 8.60 10.77 7.33
N MET A 112 7.64 9.96 6.85
CA MET A 112 6.72 9.19 7.69
C MET A 112 7.31 7.87 8.21
N GLY A 113 8.58 7.57 7.91
CA GLY A 113 9.33 6.42 8.43
C GLY A 113 9.29 5.15 7.58
N TYR A 114 8.90 5.23 6.30
CA TYR A 114 9.04 4.10 5.38
C TYR A 114 10.51 3.87 5.06
N GLN A 115 11.02 2.67 5.34
CA GLN A 115 12.46 2.37 5.31
C GLN A 115 13.02 2.27 3.89
N GLN A 116 12.25 1.70 2.97
CA GLN A 116 12.68 1.43 1.60
C GLN A 116 11.60 1.88 0.62
N VAL A 117 11.81 3.03 -0.02
CA VAL A 117 10.89 3.58 -1.03
C VAL A 117 11.64 3.73 -2.34
N PHE A 118 11.20 2.98 -3.36
CA PHE A 118 11.76 2.95 -4.71
C PHE A 118 10.80 3.60 -5.69
N GLU A 119 11.30 4.47 -6.55
CA GLU A 119 10.53 5.23 -7.51
C GLU A 119 10.79 4.77 -8.93
N LEU A 120 9.73 4.63 -9.74
CA LEU A 120 9.86 4.38 -11.17
C LEU A 120 10.22 5.68 -11.90
N GLN A 121 11.43 5.73 -12.46
CA GLN A 121 11.90 6.84 -13.28
C GLN A 121 10.98 7.06 -14.48
N GLY A 122 10.48 8.27 -14.65
CA GLY A 122 9.56 8.63 -15.74
C GLY A 122 8.15 8.02 -15.61
N GLY A 123 7.86 7.27 -14.54
CA GLY A 123 6.55 6.74 -14.21
C GLY A 123 5.94 5.84 -15.28
N MET A 124 4.61 5.85 -15.38
CA MET A 124 3.84 5.05 -16.34
C MET A 124 4.24 5.32 -17.81
N ASN A 125 4.68 6.54 -18.12
CA ASN A 125 5.15 6.85 -19.45
C ASN A 125 6.40 6.03 -19.81
N SER A 126 7.38 5.96 -18.90
CA SER A 126 8.58 5.14 -19.10
C SER A 126 8.26 3.64 -19.14
N TRP A 127 7.33 3.18 -18.27
CA TRP A 127 6.86 1.79 -18.25
C TRP A 127 6.29 1.35 -19.60
N LYS A 128 5.39 2.19 -20.17
CA LYS A 128 4.80 1.94 -21.48
C LYS A 128 5.81 2.03 -22.62
N SER A 129 6.76 2.98 -22.56
CA SER A 129 7.82 3.11 -23.57
C SER A 129 8.80 1.94 -23.57
N ALA A 130 8.90 1.20 -22.47
CA ALA A 130 9.67 -0.05 -22.34
C ALA A 130 8.82 -1.30 -22.68
N ASP A 131 7.65 -1.14 -23.32
CA ASP A 131 6.71 -2.19 -23.71
C ASP A 131 6.31 -3.15 -22.56
N LYS A 132 6.31 -2.64 -21.31
CA LYS A 132 5.90 -3.41 -20.15
C LYS A 132 4.38 -3.59 -20.06
N SER A 133 3.95 -4.73 -19.52
CA SER A 133 2.53 -5.07 -19.40
C SER A 133 1.77 -4.17 -18.44
N ILE A 134 0.52 -3.89 -18.75
CA ILE A 134 -0.44 -3.14 -17.92
C ILE A 134 -1.77 -3.88 -17.85
N GLU A 135 -2.47 -3.73 -16.73
CA GLU A 135 -3.85 -4.19 -16.51
C GLU A 135 -4.82 -3.00 -16.50
N GLY A 136 -6.13 -3.24 -16.52
CA GLY A 136 -7.16 -2.21 -16.32
C GLY A 136 -7.77 -1.58 -17.57
N LYS A 137 -7.38 -1.98 -18.76
CA LYS A 137 -7.93 -1.44 -20.03
C LYS A 137 -9.35 -1.91 -20.42
N THR A 138 -9.95 -2.81 -19.68
CA THR A 138 -11.27 -3.37 -20.04
C THR A 138 -12.39 -2.55 -19.43
N SER A 139 -13.36 -2.12 -20.27
CA SER A 139 -14.66 -1.65 -19.79
C SER A 139 -15.38 -2.85 -19.15
N GLN A 140 -15.22 -3.01 -17.86
CA GLN A 140 -15.90 -4.09 -17.15
C GLN A 140 -17.36 -3.68 -16.92
N LYS A 141 -18.29 -4.61 -17.18
CA LYS A 141 -19.71 -4.42 -16.92
C LYS A 141 -19.92 -4.06 -15.44
N GLN A 142 -20.59 -2.95 -15.16
CA GLN A 142 -21.01 -2.58 -13.80
C GLN A 142 -22.11 -3.53 -13.31
N MET A 143 -22.18 -3.76 -12.01
CA MET A 143 -23.32 -4.43 -11.37
C MET A 143 -24.55 -3.53 -11.54
N SER A 144 -25.61 -4.08 -12.11
CA SER A 144 -26.88 -3.36 -12.22
C SER A 144 -27.60 -3.28 -10.86
N THR A 145 -28.46 -2.28 -10.68
CA THR A 145 -29.33 -2.16 -9.50
C THR A 145 -30.17 -3.43 -9.28
N LEU A 146 -30.62 -4.07 -10.35
CA LEU A 146 -31.39 -5.33 -10.26
C LEU A 146 -30.52 -6.47 -9.72
N GLU A 147 -29.31 -6.63 -10.25
CA GLU A 147 -28.35 -7.64 -9.76
C GLU A 147 -28.01 -7.42 -8.29
N PHE A 148 -27.75 -6.16 -7.91
CA PHE A 148 -27.51 -5.80 -6.52
C PHE A 148 -28.70 -6.15 -5.61
N ASN A 149 -29.93 -5.72 -5.98
CA ASN A 149 -31.15 -6.00 -5.21
C ASN A 149 -31.39 -7.50 -5.05
N ASN A 150 -31.16 -8.29 -6.09
CA ASN A 150 -31.25 -9.76 -6.00
C ASN A 150 -30.19 -10.31 -5.04
N SER A 151 -28.99 -9.77 -5.07
CA SER A 151 -27.90 -10.22 -4.19
C SER A 151 -28.18 -9.98 -2.72
N ILE A 152 -28.70 -8.79 -2.32
CA ILE A 152 -29.02 -8.49 -0.92
C ILE A 152 -30.24 -9.25 -0.39
N ASN A 153 -31.03 -9.86 -1.27
CA ASN A 153 -32.17 -10.74 -0.93
C ASN A 153 -31.85 -12.24 -1.06
N SER A 154 -30.59 -12.61 -1.32
CA SER A 154 -30.20 -14.00 -1.57
C SER A 154 -30.12 -14.87 -0.31
N ALA A 155 -30.04 -14.27 0.88
CA ALA A 155 -29.93 -14.94 2.17
C ALA A 155 -30.52 -14.08 3.30
N HIS A 156 -30.77 -14.73 4.47
CA HIS A 156 -31.29 -14.02 5.65
C HIS A 156 -30.36 -12.89 6.10
N PHE A 157 -29.03 -13.15 6.13
CA PHE A 157 -28.02 -12.10 6.33
C PHE A 157 -27.10 -11.99 5.13
N VAL A 158 -26.94 -10.79 4.58
CA VAL A 158 -26.04 -10.46 3.50
C VAL A 158 -25.14 -9.31 3.94
N LEU A 159 -23.85 -9.57 4.03
CA LEU A 159 -22.84 -8.51 4.20
C LEU A 159 -22.39 -8.02 2.84
N VAL A 160 -22.59 -6.76 2.57
CA VAL A 160 -22.04 -6.10 1.36
C VAL A 160 -20.72 -5.45 1.72
N ASP A 161 -19.65 -5.84 1.03
CA ASP A 161 -18.31 -5.28 1.09
C ASP A 161 -18.11 -4.33 -0.09
N PHE A 162 -18.18 -3.02 0.17
CA PHE A 162 -17.78 -1.99 -0.78
C PHE A 162 -16.28 -1.83 -0.68
N GLY A 163 -15.56 -2.46 -1.57
CA GLY A 163 -14.11 -2.51 -1.57
C GLY A 163 -13.53 -2.46 -2.97
N ALA A 164 -12.22 -2.56 -3.09
CA ALA A 164 -11.53 -2.69 -4.37
C ALA A 164 -10.18 -3.39 -4.18
N GLU A 165 -9.70 -4.07 -5.22
CA GLU A 165 -8.41 -4.76 -5.18
C GLU A 165 -7.22 -3.81 -4.99
N TRP A 166 -7.34 -2.58 -5.49
CA TRP A 166 -6.34 -1.53 -5.37
C TRP A 166 -6.39 -0.74 -4.05
N CYS A 167 -7.29 -1.07 -3.13
CA CYS A 167 -7.52 -0.32 -1.90
C CYS A 167 -6.74 -0.96 -0.73
N PRO A 168 -5.66 -0.30 -0.20
CA PRO A 168 -4.85 -0.86 0.88
C PRO A 168 -5.64 -1.27 2.14
N PRO A 169 -6.56 -0.43 2.68
CA PRO A 169 -7.36 -0.85 3.83
C PRO A 169 -8.31 -2.01 3.52
N CYS A 170 -8.82 -2.13 2.27
CA CYS A 170 -9.65 -3.28 1.86
C CYS A 170 -8.85 -4.59 1.92
N LYS A 171 -7.58 -4.58 1.49
CA LYS A 171 -6.69 -5.74 1.61
C LYS A 171 -6.51 -6.20 3.07
N LYS A 172 -6.48 -5.29 4.03
CA LYS A 172 -6.45 -5.65 5.46
C LYS A 172 -7.71 -6.34 5.94
N MET A 173 -8.84 -6.13 5.27
CA MET A 173 -10.11 -6.77 5.62
C MET A 173 -10.28 -8.18 5.04
N GLU A 174 -9.53 -8.56 4.00
CA GLU A 174 -9.64 -9.88 3.37
C GLU A 174 -9.57 -11.06 4.38
N PRO A 175 -8.55 -11.13 5.29
CA PRO A 175 -8.49 -12.21 6.27
C PRO A 175 -9.63 -12.16 7.30
N VAL A 176 -10.14 -10.97 7.64
CA VAL A 176 -11.27 -10.81 8.56
C VAL A 176 -12.55 -11.37 7.94
N LEU A 177 -12.82 -11.04 6.67
CA LEU A 177 -13.99 -11.54 5.93
C LEU A 177 -13.91 -13.04 5.70
N ALA A 178 -12.72 -13.57 5.38
CA ALA A 178 -12.50 -15.00 5.23
C ALA A 178 -12.76 -15.75 6.55
N SER A 179 -12.30 -15.23 7.68
CA SER A 179 -12.55 -15.78 9.01
C SER A 179 -14.04 -15.73 9.36
N LEU A 180 -14.70 -14.58 9.12
CA LEU A 180 -16.14 -14.42 9.34
C LEU A 180 -16.97 -15.48 8.60
N GLN A 181 -16.69 -15.71 7.32
CA GLN A 181 -17.38 -16.72 6.52
C GLN A 181 -17.12 -18.15 7.05
N LYS A 182 -15.87 -18.44 7.41
CA LYS A 182 -15.49 -19.75 7.98
C LYS A 182 -16.18 -20.02 9.31
N ASN A 183 -16.31 -19.02 10.18
CA ASN A 183 -16.88 -19.15 11.52
C ASN A 183 -18.42 -19.08 11.52
N ASN A 184 -19.04 -18.59 10.43
CA ASN A 184 -20.50 -18.45 10.30
C ASN A 184 -21.00 -19.12 9.01
N PRO A 185 -20.70 -20.40 8.77
CA PRO A 185 -21.12 -21.10 7.56
C PRO A 185 -22.65 -21.12 7.46
N ASN A 186 -23.19 -20.82 6.28
CA ASN A 186 -24.63 -20.77 6.01
C ASN A 186 -25.44 -19.69 6.77
N LYS A 187 -24.82 -18.87 7.63
CA LYS A 187 -25.49 -17.80 8.35
C LYS A 187 -25.41 -16.46 7.64
N ILE A 188 -24.32 -16.21 6.92
CA ILE A 188 -24.06 -14.96 6.23
C ILE A 188 -23.58 -15.19 4.79
N SER A 189 -24.14 -14.46 3.86
CA SER A 189 -23.64 -14.35 2.49
C SER A 189 -22.80 -13.10 2.34
N LEU A 190 -21.70 -13.14 1.58
CA LEU A 190 -20.85 -12.01 1.28
C LEU A 190 -21.04 -11.57 -0.18
N VAL A 191 -21.40 -10.32 -0.38
CA VAL A 191 -21.52 -9.67 -1.69
C VAL A 191 -20.45 -8.60 -1.79
N LYS A 192 -19.66 -8.60 -2.87
CA LYS A 192 -18.65 -7.58 -3.12
C LYS A 192 -19.16 -6.59 -4.15
N VAL A 193 -19.02 -5.30 -3.84
CA VAL A 193 -19.27 -4.18 -4.75
C VAL A 193 -17.93 -3.50 -5.03
N ASP A 194 -17.54 -3.48 -6.30
CA ASP A 194 -16.22 -2.97 -6.71
C ASP A 194 -16.23 -1.44 -6.82
N GLY A 195 -15.50 -0.79 -5.93
CA GLY A 195 -15.36 0.66 -5.88
C GLY A 195 -14.72 1.31 -7.08
N GLY A 196 -14.14 0.53 -7.97
CA GLY A 196 -13.59 1.02 -9.25
C GLY A 196 -14.53 0.84 -10.45
N LYS A 197 -15.67 0.14 -10.28
CA LYS A 197 -16.59 -0.20 -11.37
C LYS A 197 -18.04 0.19 -11.10
N ASP A 198 -18.53 -0.13 -9.89
CA ASP A 198 -19.97 -0.14 -9.57
C ASP A 198 -20.41 1.22 -9.05
N GLU A 199 -20.05 2.29 -9.76
CA GLU A 199 -20.24 3.69 -9.33
C GLU A 199 -21.69 4.02 -8.96
N ASP A 200 -22.67 3.51 -9.71
CA ASP A 200 -24.07 3.82 -9.46
C ASP A 200 -24.55 3.22 -8.14
N ILE A 201 -24.05 2.02 -7.81
CA ILE A 201 -24.33 1.39 -6.52
C ILE A 201 -23.63 2.16 -5.39
N LEU A 202 -22.34 2.55 -5.55
CA LEU A 202 -21.64 3.34 -4.55
C LEU A 202 -22.38 4.66 -4.26
N LYS A 203 -22.82 5.38 -5.31
CA LYS A 203 -23.58 6.64 -5.18
C LYS A 203 -24.89 6.42 -4.44
N SER A 204 -25.63 5.35 -4.75
CA SER A 204 -26.93 5.06 -4.10
C SER A 204 -26.82 4.80 -2.60
N PHE A 205 -25.65 4.31 -2.13
CA PHE A 205 -25.35 4.10 -0.71
C PHE A 205 -24.48 5.18 -0.09
N ASN A 206 -24.22 6.31 -0.77
CA ASN A 206 -23.35 7.39 -0.31
C ASN A 206 -21.97 6.89 0.15
N VAL A 207 -21.38 5.96 -0.61
CA VAL A 207 -20.03 5.45 -0.36
C VAL A 207 -19.01 6.40 -0.99
N THR A 208 -18.33 7.18 -0.16
CA THR A 208 -17.35 8.19 -0.58
C THR A 208 -15.91 7.75 -0.33
N ALA A 209 -15.68 6.76 0.54
CA ALA A 209 -14.36 6.18 0.82
C ALA A 209 -14.48 4.67 1.06
N LEU A 210 -13.41 3.93 0.80
CA LEU A 210 -13.37 2.47 0.93
C LEU A 210 -12.47 2.04 2.10
N PRO A 211 -12.76 0.89 2.74
CA PRO A 211 -13.95 0.07 2.59
C PRO A 211 -15.16 0.61 3.32
N VAL A 212 -16.38 0.17 2.90
CA VAL A 212 -17.61 0.32 3.66
C VAL A 212 -18.29 -1.04 3.72
N PHE A 213 -18.80 -1.39 4.90
CA PHE A 213 -19.54 -2.62 5.13
C PHE A 213 -20.99 -2.31 5.49
N ILE A 214 -21.92 -2.97 4.80
CA ILE A 214 -23.36 -2.82 5.07
C ILE A 214 -23.96 -4.21 5.26
N LEU A 215 -24.58 -4.46 6.42
CA LEU A 215 -25.31 -5.70 6.70
C LEU A 215 -26.77 -5.53 6.36
N PHE A 216 -27.28 -6.43 5.56
CA PHE A 216 -28.71 -6.56 5.26
C PHE A 216 -29.27 -7.81 5.96
N LYS A 217 -30.46 -7.67 6.50
CA LYS A 217 -31.29 -8.78 7.02
C LYS A 217 -32.61 -8.78 6.25
N ASP A 218 -32.90 -9.89 5.54
CA ASP A 218 -34.07 -10.00 4.68
C ASP A 218 -34.22 -8.82 3.71
N GLY A 219 -33.12 -8.41 3.06
CA GLY A 219 -33.07 -7.29 2.10
C GLY A 219 -33.12 -5.89 2.71
N LYS A 220 -33.20 -5.75 4.05
CA LYS A 220 -33.24 -4.45 4.73
C LYS A 220 -31.89 -4.17 5.40
N GLN A 221 -31.35 -2.97 5.21
CA GLN A 221 -30.12 -2.54 5.89
C GLN A 221 -30.38 -2.49 7.42
N VAL A 222 -29.55 -3.22 8.18
CA VAL A 222 -29.60 -3.25 9.65
C VAL A 222 -28.37 -2.69 10.32
N TRP A 223 -27.24 -2.61 9.62
CA TRP A 223 -26.00 -2.08 10.16
C TRP A 223 -25.10 -1.55 9.04
N ARG A 224 -24.25 -0.57 9.37
CA ARG A 224 -23.23 0.00 8.48
C ARG A 224 -21.98 0.36 9.27
N LYS A 225 -20.81 0.14 8.67
CA LYS A 225 -19.52 0.59 9.17
C LYS A 225 -18.66 1.12 8.02
N ASP A 226 -18.16 2.30 8.18
CA ASP A 226 -17.20 2.91 7.26
C ASP A 226 -15.79 2.68 7.81
N GLY A 227 -14.86 2.22 6.96
CA GLY A 227 -13.49 1.88 7.32
C GLY A 227 -13.32 0.45 7.81
N ILE A 228 -12.23 0.19 8.54
CA ILE A 228 -11.88 -1.13 9.07
C ILE A 228 -12.83 -1.52 10.19
N VAL A 229 -13.12 -2.83 10.25
CA VAL A 229 -14.01 -3.44 11.23
C VAL A 229 -13.43 -4.77 11.72
N THR A 230 -13.74 -5.16 12.94
CA THR A 230 -13.38 -6.47 13.47
C THR A 230 -14.44 -7.53 13.13
N GLU A 231 -14.04 -8.80 13.12
CA GLU A 231 -14.98 -9.92 12.94
C GLU A 231 -16.07 -9.89 14.00
N GLN A 232 -15.73 -9.61 15.27
CA GLN A 232 -16.67 -9.54 16.38
C GLN A 232 -17.72 -8.43 16.20
N GLU A 233 -17.34 -7.27 15.66
CA GLU A 233 -18.29 -6.19 15.37
C GLU A 233 -19.30 -6.61 14.31
N ILE A 234 -18.89 -7.35 13.26
CA ILE A 234 -19.82 -7.84 12.25
C ILE A 234 -20.69 -8.94 12.85
N ALA A 235 -20.07 -9.94 13.48
CA ALA A 235 -20.77 -11.11 14.04
C ALA A 235 -21.80 -10.74 15.11
N GLY A 236 -21.53 -9.69 15.92
CA GLY A 236 -22.45 -9.17 16.94
C GLY A 236 -23.77 -8.67 16.37
N ASN A 237 -23.86 -8.36 15.08
CA ASN A 237 -25.07 -7.89 14.39
C ASN A 237 -25.82 -9.03 13.64
N LEU A 238 -25.38 -10.29 13.74
CA LEU A 238 -26.01 -11.45 13.14
C LEU A 238 -27.07 -12.11 14.07
N ASN A 239 -27.98 -11.32 14.64
CA ASN A 239 -29.00 -11.80 15.58
C ASN A 239 -30.41 -11.64 15.02
#